data_6962eb2705cf3e695ba9d190832ec6e5
#
_entry.id   6962eb2705cf3e695ba9d190832ec6e5
#
_cell.length_a   1.000
_cell.length_b   1.000
_cell.length_c   1.000
_cell.angle_alpha   90.00
_cell.angle_beta   90.00
_cell.angle_gamma   90.00
#
_symmetry.space_group_name_H-M   'P 1'
#
loop_
_entity.id
_entity.type
_entity.pdbx_description
1 polymer ?
#
loop_
_entity_poly.entity_id
_entity_poly.type
_entity_poly.pdbx_seq_one_letter_code
_entity_poly.pdbx_strand_id
1 'polypeptide(L)'
;MKKSIALFLIIGLGLVAASCGAKKAALAPPEVASSDEALFKEGEKYVKKDPERARLFFRQVIDSFPRSFYAQRAKLAVADSYFAEGDEGNIILAASEYREFISLHPLSPSAPYAQYRLGLCFYDKSAKPGRDQQKTIQALTEFKKTITAYPLTEEAKLARAKIKECEERLAEHTFTIGLHYYRSEAYKASTSRLIDILTNYPEYTGMDKVYFYLGDSYFNWQKADQSIPYFTKLVTDYPKSKLAAKAEARLKEIDKAPPVKTKK
;
A
#
# COMPACT_ATOMS: atom_id res chain seq x y z
N MET A 1 -41.67 -80.46 3.84
CA MET A 1 -41.68 -80.91 2.43
C MET A 1 -41.09 -79.86 1.54
N LYS A 2 -39.98 -80.21 0.96
CA LYS A 2 -39.53 -79.95 -0.41
C LYS A 2 -39.44 -78.49 -0.92
N LYS A 3 -38.13 -78.06 -1.11
CA LYS A 3 -37.53 -77.67 -2.41
C LYS A 3 -37.83 -76.21 -2.82
N SER A 4 -36.98 -75.43 -3.36
CA SER A 4 -35.75 -75.59 -4.17
C SER A 4 -34.96 -74.36 -4.25
N ILE A 5 -33.71 -74.55 -4.45
CA ILE A 5 -32.61 -73.58 -4.77
C ILE A 5 -32.91 -72.82 -6.09
N ALA A 6 -32.68 -71.59 -6.17
CA ALA A 6 -32.38 -70.86 -7.41
C ALA A 6 -31.27 -69.89 -7.18
N LEU A 7 -30.10 -70.20 -7.70
CA LEU A 7 -28.88 -69.46 -7.80
C LEU A 7 -29.03 -68.42 -8.90
N PHE A 8 -28.99 -67.09 -8.57
CA PHE A 8 -28.84 -66.07 -9.59
C PHE A 8 -27.48 -65.36 -9.40
N LEU A 9 -26.60 -65.70 -10.28
CA LEU A 9 -25.30 -65.10 -10.46
C LEU A 9 -25.52 -63.78 -11.21
N ILE A 10 -25.40 -62.62 -10.52
CA ILE A 10 -25.37 -61.31 -11.18
C ILE A 10 -23.93 -60.85 -11.19
N ILE A 11 -23.35 -60.93 -12.39
CA ILE A 11 -22.07 -60.35 -12.72
C ILE A 11 -22.26 -58.82 -12.74
N GLY A 12 -21.92 -58.13 -11.66
CA GLY A 12 -21.86 -56.69 -11.59
C GLY A 12 -20.51 -56.19 -12.12
N LEU A 13 -20.52 -55.67 -13.33
CA LEU A 13 -19.39 -55.02 -13.98
C LEU A 13 -19.08 -53.71 -13.26
N GLY A 14 -18.14 -53.74 -12.34
CA GLY A 14 -17.65 -52.54 -11.65
C GLY A 14 -16.83 -51.66 -12.58
N LEU A 15 -17.41 -50.54 -13.07
CA LEU A 15 -16.67 -49.46 -13.67
C LEU A 15 -15.80 -48.81 -12.57
N VAL A 16 -14.52 -49.14 -12.53
CA VAL A 16 -13.52 -48.39 -11.79
C VAL A 16 -13.27 -47.08 -12.55
N ALA A 17 -13.95 -46.01 -12.15
CA ALA A 17 -13.58 -44.66 -12.55
C ALA A 17 -12.20 -44.37 -11.97
N ALA A 18 -11.15 -44.51 -12.75
CA ALA A 18 -9.82 -44.03 -12.44
C ALA A 18 -9.88 -42.51 -12.42
N SER A 19 -10.16 -41.94 -11.24
CA SER A 19 -9.95 -40.54 -10.96
C SER A 19 -8.43 -40.26 -10.98
N CYS A 20 -7.93 -39.84 -12.14
CA CYS A 20 -6.60 -39.25 -12.26
C CYS A 20 -6.59 -37.86 -11.58
N GLY A 21 -6.70 -37.86 -10.26
CA GLY A 21 -6.22 -36.75 -9.45
C GLY A 21 -4.69 -36.78 -9.51
N ALA A 22 -4.10 -35.97 -10.37
CA ALA A 22 -2.67 -35.71 -10.31
C ALA A 22 -2.35 -35.19 -8.91
N LYS A 23 -1.97 -36.06 -7.99
CA LYS A 23 -1.31 -35.69 -6.76
C LYS A 23 -0.08 -34.90 -7.18
N LYS A 24 -0.06 -33.58 -6.97
CA LYS A 24 1.21 -32.85 -6.96
C LYS A 24 2.15 -33.66 -6.08
N ALA A 25 3.15 -34.26 -6.68
CA ALA A 25 4.17 -34.98 -5.94
C ALA A 25 4.69 -34.02 -4.87
N ALA A 26 4.59 -34.41 -3.62
CA ALA A 26 5.20 -33.65 -2.55
C ALA A 26 6.68 -33.50 -2.92
N LEU A 27 7.12 -32.25 -3.11
CA LEU A 27 8.51 -31.97 -3.41
C LEU A 27 9.34 -32.63 -2.30
N ALA A 28 10.15 -33.62 -2.66
CA ALA A 28 11.08 -34.25 -1.72
C ALA A 28 12.00 -33.18 -1.16
N PRO A 29 12.30 -33.21 0.15
CA PRO A 29 13.28 -32.31 0.74
C PRO A 29 14.57 -32.39 -0.09
N PRO A 30 15.22 -31.24 -0.38
CA PRO A 30 16.48 -31.24 -1.09
C PRO A 30 17.52 -32.10 -0.34
N GLU A 31 18.26 -32.94 -1.08
CA GLU A 31 19.37 -33.69 -0.49
C GLU A 31 20.30 -32.76 0.28
N VAL A 32 20.73 -33.19 1.46
CA VAL A 32 21.53 -32.38 2.38
C VAL A 32 22.83 -31.94 1.68
N ALA A 33 22.88 -30.72 1.21
CA ALA A 33 24.12 -30.14 0.72
C ALA A 33 25.08 -29.92 1.91
N SER A 34 26.37 -30.09 1.65
CA SER A 34 27.40 -30.12 2.70
C SER A 34 27.64 -28.77 3.39
N SER A 35 27.06 -27.66 2.90
CA SER A 35 27.23 -26.33 3.51
C SER A 35 26.03 -25.40 3.27
N ASP A 36 25.93 -24.37 4.12
CA ASP A 36 24.96 -23.28 4.02
C ASP A 36 25.05 -22.52 2.69
N GLU A 37 26.28 -22.26 2.23
CA GLU A 37 26.52 -21.60 0.94
C GLU A 37 26.03 -22.45 -0.25
N ALA A 38 26.30 -23.75 -0.21
CA ALA A 38 25.90 -24.66 -1.30
C ALA A 38 24.37 -24.75 -1.42
N LEU A 39 23.67 -24.88 -0.29
CA LEU A 39 22.22 -24.86 -0.24
C LEU A 39 21.64 -23.53 -0.73
N PHE A 40 22.23 -22.42 -0.30
CA PHE A 40 21.79 -21.10 -0.72
C PHE A 40 21.93 -20.92 -2.24
N LYS A 41 23.07 -21.25 -2.80
CA LYS A 41 23.33 -21.21 -4.25
C LYS A 41 22.42 -22.12 -5.05
N GLU A 42 22.09 -23.29 -4.49
CA GLU A 42 21.12 -24.19 -5.13
C GLU A 42 19.73 -23.53 -5.17
N GLY A 43 19.28 -22.91 -4.09
CA GLY A 43 18.03 -22.13 -4.07
C GLY A 43 18.00 -21.01 -5.11
N GLU A 44 19.09 -20.26 -5.26
CA GLU A 44 19.19 -19.16 -6.25
C GLU A 44 18.92 -19.63 -7.70
N LYS A 45 19.24 -20.87 -8.06
CA LYS A 45 18.97 -21.41 -9.40
C LYS A 45 17.47 -21.53 -9.72
N TYR A 46 16.65 -21.64 -8.70
CA TYR A 46 15.19 -21.87 -8.84
C TYR A 46 14.37 -20.60 -8.67
N VAL A 47 14.91 -19.50 -8.15
CA VAL A 47 14.16 -18.26 -7.83
C VAL A 47 13.19 -17.82 -8.94
N LYS A 48 13.62 -17.89 -10.22
CA LYS A 48 12.79 -17.48 -11.36
C LYS A 48 11.95 -18.61 -11.97
N LYS A 49 12.39 -19.86 -11.83
CA LYS A 49 11.80 -21.02 -12.53
C LYS A 49 10.79 -21.75 -11.67
N ASP A 50 11.06 -21.86 -10.39
CA ASP A 50 10.28 -22.57 -9.39
C ASP A 50 10.51 -21.91 -8.02
N PRO A 51 9.83 -20.77 -7.76
CA PRO A 51 10.01 -20.03 -6.52
C PRO A 51 9.69 -20.86 -5.27
N GLU A 52 8.75 -21.78 -5.36
CA GLU A 52 8.39 -22.67 -4.25
C GLU A 52 9.56 -23.58 -3.88
N ARG A 53 10.20 -24.18 -4.87
CA ARG A 53 11.41 -24.97 -4.68
C ARG A 53 12.59 -24.14 -4.16
N ALA A 54 12.78 -22.92 -4.66
CA ALA A 54 13.79 -22.02 -4.13
C ALA A 54 13.62 -21.79 -2.62
N ARG A 55 12.36 -21.53 -2.19
CA ARG A 55 12.03 -21.33 -0.78
C ARG A 55 12.33 -22.57 0.10
N LEU A 56 12.18 -23.78 -0.44
CA LEU A 56 12.56 -25.00 0.31
C LEU A 56 14.06 -25.00 0.63
N PHE A 57 14.93 -24.69 -0.34
CA PHE A 57 16.37 -24.59 -0.11
C PHE A 57 16.70 -23.47 0.88
N PHE A 58 16.12 -22.28 0.73
CA PHE A 58 16.36 -21.17 1.65
C PHE A 58 15.91 -21.49 3.08
N ARG A 59 14.75 -22.14 3.25
CA ARG A 59 14.28 -22.59 4.57
C ARG A 59 15.21 -23.62 5.18
N GLN A 60 15.74 -24.55 4.38
CA GLN A 60 16.72 -25.50 4.85
C GLN A 60 18.02 -24.82 5.33
N VAL A 61 18.48 -23.75 4.66
CA VAL A 61 19.62 -22.94 5.16
C VAL A 61 19.29 -22.32 6.52
N ILE A 62 18.11 -21.73 6.66
CA ILE A 62 17.67 -21.07 7.90
C ILE A 62 17.60 -22.07 9.05
N ASP A 63 17.03 -23.25 8.81
CA ASP A 63 16.77 -24.25 9.85
C ASP A 63 18.05 -24.99 10.25
N SER A 64 18.93 -25.35 9.28
CA SER A 64 20.13 -26.12 9.52
C SER A 64 21.32 -25.26 9.98
N PHE A 65 21.37 -23.99 9.57
CA PHE A 65 22.49 -23.08 9.83
C PHE A 65 22.04 -21.71 10.36
N PRO A 66 21.25 -21.63 11.44
CA PRO A 66 20.54 -20.39 11.84
C PRO A 66 21.47 -19.22 12.20
N ARG A 67 22.75 -19.48 12.50
CA ARG A 67 23.74 -18.44 12.82
C ARG A 67 24.62 -18.04 11.63
N SER A 68 24.41 -18.64 10.47
CA SER A 68 25.25 -18.37 9.30
C SER A 68 24.89 -17.03 8.66
N PHE A 69 25.86 -16.47 7.95
CA PHE A 69 25.62 -15.32 7.07
C PHE A 69 24.56 -15.62 6.00
N TYR A 70 24.58 -16.84 5.45
CA TYR A 70 23.63 -17.29 4.44
C TYR A 70 22.21 -17.46 4.99
N ALA A 71 22.03 -17.74 6.30
CA ALA A 71 20.70 -17.80 6.90
C ALA A 71 19.98 -16.45 6.85
N GLN A 72 20.68 -15.36 7.15
CA GLN A 72 20.10 -14.01 7.02
C GLN A 72 19.74 -13.68 5.56
N ARG A 73 20.61 -14.01 4.61
CA ARG A 73 20.35 -13.85 3.19
C ARG A 73 19.17 -14.70 2.71
N ALA A 74 19.12 -15.96 3.15
CA ALA A 74 18.03 -16.88 2.82
C ALA A 74 16.67 -16.36 3.33
N LYS A 75 16.63 -15.78 4.53
CA LYS A 75 15.40 -15.16 5.07
C LYS A 75 14.90 -14.04 4.21
N LEU A 76 15.76 -13.16 3.72
CA LEU A 76 15.39 -12.12 2.76
C LEU A 76 15.00 -12.69 1.41
N ALA A 77 15.71 -13.71 0.92
CA ALA A 77 15.39 -14.36 -0.35
C ALA A 77 14.00 -15.04 -0.33
N VAL A 78 13.57 -15.58 0.80
CA VAL A 78 12.20 -16.08 1.00
C VAL A 78 11.19 -14.94 0.88
N ALA A 79 11.43 -13.81 1.58
CA ALA A 79 10.57 -12.64 1.51
C ALA A 79 10.48 -12.07 0.09
N ASP A 80 11.63 -11.91 -0.58
CA ASP A 80 11.71 -11.42 -1.96
C ASP A 80 11.01 -12.35 -2.96
N SER A 81 11.11 -13.67 -2.75
CA SER A 81 10.40 -14.67 -3.57
C SER A 81 8.89 -14.51 -3.49
N TYR A 82 8.32 -14.37 -2.29
CA TYR A 82 6.90 -14.08 -2.12
C TYR A 82 6.49 -12.74 -2.73
N PHE A 83 7.32 -11.69 -2.53
CA PHE A 83 7.03 -10.38 -3.10
C PHE A 83 7.00 -10.42 -4.64
N ALA A 84 7.90 -11.18 -5.27
CA ALA A 84 7.99 -11.29 -6.72
C ALA A 84 6.79 -12.00 -7.36
N GLU A 85 6.13 -12.93 -6.67
CA GLU A 85 4.90 -13.57 -7.12
C GLU A 85 3.70 -12.60 -7.17
N GLY A 86 3.65 -11.63 -6.26
CA GLY A 86 2.86 -10.42 -6.38
C GLY A 86 1.35 -10.57 -6.17
N ASP A 87 0.78 -11.76 -6.02
CA ASP A 87 -0.62 -11.91 -5.63
C ASP A 87 -0.86 -11.50 -4.16
N GLU A 88 -2.12 -11.32 -3.77
CA GLU A 88 -2.45 -10.76 -2.47
C GLU A 88 -1.96 -11.65 -1.30
N GLY A 89 -2.08 -12.96 -1.43
CA GLY A 89 -1.63 -13.92 -0.42
C GLY A 89 -0.11 -13.87 -0.25
N ASN A 90 0.62 -13.91 -1.34
CA ASN A 90 2.08 -13.86 -1.33
C ASN A 90 2.61 -12.50 -0.84
N ILE A 91 1.97 -11.39 -1.15
CA ILE A 91 2.34 -10.08 -0.59
C ILE A 91 2.16 -10.03 0.94
N ILE A 92 1.12 -10.67 1.49
CA ILE A 92 0.94 -10.78 2.95
C ILE A 92 2.06 -11.60 3.57
N LEU A 93 2.45 -12.73 2.94
CA LEU A 93 3.57 -13.56 3.38
C LEU A 93 4.89 -12.78 3.31
N ALA A 94 5.15 -12.09 2.20
CA ALA A 94 6.34 -11.23 2.05
C ALA A 94 6.43 -10.18 3.16
N ALA A 95 5.33 -9.48 3.43
CA ALA A 95 5.28 -8.48 4.51
C ALA A 95 5.55 -9.08 5.90
N SER A 96 5.10 -10.31 6.14
CA SER A 96 5.39 -11.04 7.38
C SER A 96 6.87 -11.38 7.49
N GLU A 97 7.47 -11.95 6.44
CA GLU A 97 8.89 -12.34 6.41
C GLU A 97 9.82 -11.12 6.55
N TYR A 98 9.54 -10.00 5.85
CA TYR A 98 10.32 -8.76 6.04
C TYR A 98 10.21 -8.22 7.46
N ARG A 99 9.02 -8.22 8.05
CA ARG A 99 8.82 -7.75 9.44
C ARG A 99 9.58 -8.62 10.43
N GLU A 100 9.54 -9.93 10.24
CA GLU A 100 10.29 -10.86 11.09
C GLU A 100 11.80 -10.64 10.95
N PHE A 101 12.31 -10.45 9.70
CA PHE A 101 13.71 -10.13 9.49
C PHE A 101 14.14 -8.87 10.23
N ILE A 102 13.39 -7.79 10.13
CA ILE A 102 13.68 -6.51 10.82
C ILE A 102 13.70 -6.71 12.34
N SER A 103 12.75 -7.49 12.86
CA SER A 103 12.66 -7.77 14.30
C SER A 103 13.86 -8.57 14.82
N LEU A 104 14.30 -9.57 14.06
CA LEU A 104 15.42 -10.45 14.46
C LEU A 104 16.80 -9.81 14.20
N HIS A 105 16.89 -8.95 13.18
CA HIS A 105 18.15 -8.40 12.70
C HIS A 105 18.11 -6.88 12.49
N PRO A 106 17.72 -6.07 13.50
CA PRO A 106 17.48 -4.62 13.33
C PRO A 106 18.75 -3.84 12.95
N LEU A 107 19.92 -4.36 13.30
CA LEU A 107 21.23 -3.76 13.01
C LEU A 107 21.92 -4.37 11.77
N SER A 108 21.27 -5.28 11.08
CA SER A 108 21.81 -5.85 9.85
C SER A 108 21.96 -4.76 8.77
N PRO A 109 23.05 -4.76 7.98
CA PRO A 109 23.17 -3.91 6.81
C PRO A 109 21.98 -4.03 5.81
N SER A 110 21.27 -5.16 5.85
CA SER A 110 20.08 -5.40 5.02
C SER A 110 18.76 -4.98 5.67
N ALA A 111 18.77 -4.51 6.92
CA ALA A 111 17.54 -4.08 7.60
C ALA A 111 16.87 -2.87 6.91
N PRO A 112 17.59 -1.85 6.39
CA PRO A 112 17.00 -0.77 5.61
C PRO A 112 16.26 -1.30 4.39
N TYR A 113 16.86 -2.23 3.64
CA TYR A 113 16.23 -2.89 2.50
C TYR A 113 14.93 -3.57 2.89
N ALA A 114 14.95 -4.42 3.93
CA ALA A 114 13.76 -5.13 4.40
C ALA A 114 12.63 -4.16 4.82
N GLN A 115 12.97 -3.06 5.52
CA GLN A 115 12.01 -2.05 5.97
C GLN A 115 11.38 -1.31 4.78
N TYR A 116 12.16 -0.95 3.78
CA TYR A 116 11.67 -0.32 2.55
C TYR A 116 10.77 -1.28 1.76
N ARG A 117 11.17 -2.55 1.61
CA ARG A 117 10.39 -3.60 0.93
C ARG A 117 9.06 -3.87 1.65
N LEU A 118 9.04 -3.84 2.97
CA LEU A 118 7.81 -3.92 3.76
C LEU A 118 6.86 -2.78 3.40
N GLY A 119 7.37 -1.56 3.24
CA GLY A 119 6.58 -0.41 2.76
C GLY A 119 6.01 -0.65 1.35
N LEU A 120 6.79 -1.23 0.44
CA LEU A 120 6.33 -1.57 -0.92
C LEU A 120 5.22 -2.62 -0.92
N CYS A 121 5.21 -3.59 -0.01
CA CYS A 121 4.13 -4.58 0.10
C CYS A 121 2.75 -3.93 0.24
N PHE A 122 2.67 -2.81 0.97
CA PHE A 122 1.44 -2.05 1.13
C PHE A 122 1.21 -1.05 -0.01
N TYR A 123 2.28 -0.40 -0.49
CA TYR A 123 2.21 0.60 -1.53
C TYR A 123 1.67 0.03 -2.84
N ASP A 124 2.15 -1.12 -3.28
CA ASP A 124 1.72 -1.77 -4.52
C ASP A 124 0.27 -2.25 -4.48
N LYS A 125 -0.30 -2.42 -3.28
CA LYS A 125 -1.71 -2.75 -3.06
C LYS A 125 -2.58 -1.54 -2.71
N SER A 126 -2.01 -0.32 -2.77
CA SER A 126 -2.76 0.91 -2.53
C SER A 126 -3.78 1.18 -3.63
N ALA A 127 -4.97 1.57 -3.22
CA ALA A 127 -6.06 1.89 -4.14
C ALA A 127 -5.95 3.30 -4.73
N LYS A 128 -6.74 3.59 -5.78
CA LYS A 128 -6.93 4.95 -6.31
C LYS A 128 -7.51 5.87 -5.22
N PRO A 129 -7.31 7.21 -5.31
CA PRO A 129 -7.75 8.15 -4.27
C PRO A 129 -9.24 8.08 -3.91
N GLY A 130 -10.12 7.72 -4.83
CA GLY A 130 -11.56 7.55 -4.57
C GLY A 130 -11.97 6.27 -3.82
N ARG A 131 -11.01 5.45 -3.41
CA ARG A 131 -11.23 4.18 -2.71
C ARG A 131 -10.64 4.21 -1.31
N ASP A 132 -10.77 3.10 -0.57
CA ASP A 132 -10.14 2.96 0.74
C ASP A 132 -8.62 3.18 0.68
N GLN A 133 -8.08 3.97 1.61
CA GLN A 133 -6.68 4.36 1.66
C GLN A 133 -5.90 3.66 2.78
N GLN A 134 -6.44 2.63 3.39
CA GLN A 134 -5.78 1.93 4.51
C GLN A 134 -4.39 1.40 4.11
N LYS A 135 -4.24 0.86 2.91
CA LYS A 135 -2.94 0.38 2.40
C LYS A 135 -1.96 1.54 2.15
N THR A 136 -2.44 2.68 1.65
CA THR A 136 -1.60 3.89 1.50
C THR A 136 -1.08 4.38 2.85
N ILE A 137 -1.92 4.38 3.88
CA ILE A 137 -1.54 4.78 5.24
C ILE A 137 -0.50 3.82 5.83
N GLN A 138 -0.70 2.51 5.63
CA GLN A 138 0.27 1.50 6.06
C GLN A 138 1.62 1.69 5.35
N ALA A 139 1.61 1.87 4.03
CA ALA A 139 2.82 2.13 3.25
C ALA A 139 3.57 3.37 3.75
N LEU A 140 2.85 4.49 3.92
CA LEU A 140 3.38 5.74 4.44
C LEU A 140 4.05 5.54 5.80
N THR A 141 3.41 4.76 6.68
CA THR A 141 3.95 4.45 8.01
C THR A 141 5.26 3.68 7.92
N GLU A 142 5.35 2.65 7.08
CA GLU A 142 6.57 1.84 6.95
C GLU A 142 7.69 2.62 6.25
N PHE A 143 7.39 3.48 5.27
CA PHE A 143 8.39 4.36 4.66
C PHE A 143 8.91 5.42 5.65
N LYS A 144 8.04 5.98 6.51
CA LYS A 144 8.47 6.90 7.59
C LYS A 144 9.39 6.19 8.59
N LYS A 145 9.13 4.92 8.92
CA LYS A 145 10.05 4.11 9.73
C LYS A 145 11.41 3.93 9.03
N THR A 146 11.43 3.72 7.71
CA THR A 146 12.69 3.58 6.96
C THR A 146 13.57 4.83 7.13
N ILE A 147 13.01 6.02 6.94
CA ILE A 147 13.80 7.27 7.05
C ILE A 147 14.18 7.62 8.48
N THR A 148 13.40 7.18 9.47
CA THR A 148 13.69 7.45 10.89
C THR A 148 14.75 6.49 11.44
N ALA A 149 14.65 5.20 11.13
CA ALA A 149 15.58 4.19 11.63
C ALA A 149 16.90 4.16 10.86
N TYR A 150 16.89 4.49 9.55
CA TYR A 150 18.03 4.33 8.65
C TYR A 150 18.28 5.57 7.77
N PRO A 151 18.44 6.79 8.34
CA PRO A 151 18.33 8.07 7.62
C PRO A 151 19.36 8.28 6.52
N LEU A 152 20.52 7.60 6.57
CA LEU A 152 21.67 7.80 5.67
C LEU A 152 21.77 6.76 4.55
N THR A 153 20.77 5.87 4.40
CA THR A 153 20.77 4.78 3.42
C THR A 153 20.13 5.20 2.09
N GLU A 154 20.41 4.46 1.03
CA GLU A 154 19.73 4.65 -0.26
C GLU A 154 18.22 4.36 -0.14
N GLU A 155 17.85 3.37 0.67
CA GLU A 155 16.45 3.04 0.94
C GLU A 155 15.71 4.21 1.59
N ALA A 156 16.37 5.00 2.44
CA ALA A 156 15.78 6.22 3.00
C ALA A 156 15.51 7.28 1.92
N LYS A 157 16.38 7.41 0.90
CA LYS A 157 16.13 8.30 -0.24
C LYS A 157 14.93 7.82 -1.06
N LEU A 158 14.89 6.53 -1.37
CA LEU A 158 13.77 5.92 -2.09
C LEU A 158 12.46 6.06 -1.29
N ALA A 159 12.51 5.84 0.02
CA ALA A 159 11.35 6.00 0.90
C ALA A 159 10.81 7.44 0.93
N ARG A 160 11.67 8.47 0.90
CA ARG A 160 11.23 9.88 0.82
C ARG A 160 10.40 10.15 -0.45
N ALA A 161 10.81 9.59 -1.59
CA ALA A 161 10.03 9.70 -2.81
C ALA A 161 8.66 9.03 -2.68
N LYS A 162 8.63 7.82 -2.10
CA LYS A 162 7.38 7.08 -1.87
C LYS A 162 6.46 7.74 -0.82
N ILE A 163 7.02 8.41 0.17
CA ILE A 163 6.25 9.22 1.13
C ILE A 163 5.49 10.32 0.38
N LYS A 164 6.15 11.08 -0.50
CA LYS A 164 5.49 12.12 -1.29
C LYS A 164 4.34 11.57 -2.14
N GLU A 165 4.55 10.42 -2.80
CA GLU A 165 3.50 9.75 -3.58
C GLU A 165 2.31 9.30 -2.72
N CYS A 166 2.56 8.81 -1.50
CA CYS A 166 1.51 8.44 -0.55
C CYS A 166 0.76 9.68 -0.05
N GLU A 167 1.48 10.73 0.33
CA GLU A 167 0.89 11.98 0.83
C GLU A 167 0.06 12.68 -0.25
N GLU A 168 0.54 12.70 -1.50
CA GLU A 168 -0.23 13.19 -2.66
C GLU A 168 -1.54 12.42 -2.83
N ARG A 169 -1.52 11.10 -2.75
CA ARG A 169 -2.70 10.24 -2.86
C ARG A 169 -3.69 10.45 -1.73
N LEU A 170 -3.22 10.61 -0.51
CA LEU A 170 -4.06 10.87 0.67
C LEU A 170 -4.69 12.26 0.62
N ALA A 171 -3.93 13.27 0.15
CA ALA A 171 -4.44 14.61 -0.08
C ALA A 171 -5.54 14.62 -1.14
N GLU A 172 -5.32 13.96 -2.29
CA GLU A 172 -6.34 13.85 -3.35
C GLU A 172 -7.59 13.11 -2.87
N HIS A 173 -7.44 12.07 -2.03
CA HIS A 173 -8.56 11.40 -1.38
C HIS A 173 -9.36 12.37 -0.51
N THR A 174 -8.69 13.12 0.36
CA THR A 174 -9.32 14.11 1.25
C THR A 174 -9.97 15.23 0.44
N PHE A 175 -9.32 15.68 -0.65
CA PHE A 175 -9.87 16.66 -1.58
C PHE A 175 -11.15 16.16 -2.25
N THR A 176 -11.17 14.92 -2.70
CA THR A 176 -12.35 14.31 -3.32
C THR A 176 -13.55 14.31 -2.35
N ILE A 177 -13.31 14.01 -1.07
CA ILE A 177 -14.34 14.07 -0.02
C ILE A 177 -14.80 15.52 0.21
N GLY A 178 -13.85 16.46 0.32
CA GLY A 178 -14.15 17.89 0.47
C GLY A 178 -14.99 18.44 -0.68
N LEU A 179 -14.63 18.06 -1.92
CA LEU A 179 -15.36 18.45 -3.12
C LEU A 179 -16.76 17.81 -3.20
N HIS A 180 -16.93 16.59 -2.71
CA HIS A 180 -18.25 15.96 -2.59
C HIS A 180 -19.16 16.78 -1.64
N TYR A 181 -18.66 17.15 -0.46
CA TYR A 181 -19.39 17.99 0.47
C TYR A 181 -19.69 19.38 -0.10
N TYR A 182 -18.75 19.96 -0.85
CA TYR A 182 -18.97 21.23 -1.55
C TYR A 182 -20.15 21.14 -2.56
N ARG A 183 -20.17 20.10 -3.38
CA ARG A 183 -21.24 19.87 -4.39
C ARG A 183 -22.60 19.58 -3.75
N SER A 184 -22.60 19.03 -2.54
CA SER A 184 -23.81 18.78 -1.76
C SER A 184 -24.22 19.97 -0.88
N GLU A 185 -23.58 21.14 -1.07
CA GLU A 185 -23.81 22.38 -0.32
C GLU A 185 -23.56 22.26 1.20
N ALA A 186 -22.93 21.18 1.63
CA ALA A 186 -22.52 20.97 3.01
C ALA A 186 -21.20 21.71 3.31
N TYR A 187 -21.21 23.03 3.15
CA TYR A 187 -20.00 23.89 3.12
C TYR A 187 -19.16 23.77 4.42
N LYS A 188 -19.80 23.64 5.59
CA LYS A 188 -19.07 23.43 6.84
C LYS A 188 -18.25 22.14 6.82
N ALA A 189 -18.80 21.06 6.29
CA ALA A 189 -18.07 19.79 6.17
C ALA A 189 -16.97 19.88 5.10
N SER A 190 -17.26 20.57 3.99
CA SER A 190 -16.26 20.86 2.94
C SER A 190 -15.06 21.61 3.51
N THR A 191 -15.27 22.72 4.21
CA THR A 191 -14.18 23.52 4.79
C THR A 191 -13.33 22.70 5.75
N SER A 192 -13.93 21.86 6.60
CA SER A 192 -13.18 20.98 7.51
C SER A 192 -12.21 20.07 6.74
N ARG A 193 -12.70 19.38 5.70
CA ARG A 193 -11.87 18.47 4.90
C ARG A 193 -10.77 19.19 4.11
N LEU A 194 -11.06 20.36 3.59
CA LEU A 194 -10.08 21.13 2.83
C LEU A 194 -9.00 21.74 3.75
N ILE A 195 -9.34 22.14 4.98
CA ILE A 195 -8.38 22.56 6.01
C ILE A 195 -7.47 21.40 6.43
N ASP A 196 -8.00 20.18 6.55
CA ASP A 196 -7.19 19.01 6.85
C ASP A 196 -6.04 18.83 5.83
N ILE A 197 -6.26 19.19 4.55
CA ILE A 197 -5.21 19.14 3.52
C ILE A 197 -4.13 20.18 3.80
N LEU A 198 -4.51 21.41 4.10
CA LEU A 198 -3.55 22.49 4.39
C LEU A 198 -2.64 22.14 5.57
N THR A 199 -3.19 21.42 6.55
CA THR A 199 -2.49 21.04 7.77
C THR A 199 -1.58 19.81 7.57
N ASN A 200 -2.10 18.77 6.91
CA ASN A 200 -1.44 17.47 6.88
C ASN A 200 -0.63 17.22 5.60
N TYR A 201 -0.94 17.94 4.50
CA TYR A 201 -0.34 17.71 3.18
C TYR A 201 0.05 19.04 2.49
N PRO A 202 0.94 19.85 3.10
CA PRO A 202 1.26 21.19 2.59
C PRO A 202 1.95 21.18 1.21
N GLU A 203 2.56 20.06 0.81
CA GLU A 203 3.20 19.87 -0.51
C GLU A 203 2.26 19.31 -1.59
N TYR A 204 0.96 19.20 -1.31
CA TYR A 204 -0.02 18.68 -2.28
C TYR A 204 -0.05 19.51 -3.57
N THR A 205 0.06 18.84 -4.73
CA THR A 205 0.16 19.52 -6.03
C THR A 205 -1.12 20.22 -6.45
N GLY A 206 -2.29 19.79 -5.95
CA GLY A 206 -3.60 20.40 -6.20
C GLY A 206 -3.99 21.53 -5.23
N MET A 207 -3.02 22.20 -4.61
CA MET A 207 -3.27 23.20 -3.58
C MET A 207 -4.05 24.41 -4.09
N ASP A 208 -3.90 24.78 -5.36
CA ASP A 208 -4.72 25.82 -6.02
C ASP A 208 -6.21 25.50 -5.99
N LYS A 209 -6.58 24.26 -6.20
CA LYS A 209 -7.98 23.78 -6.09
C LYS A 209 -8.44 23.85 -4.64
N VAL A 210 -7.59 23.45 -3.69
CA VAL A 210 -7.92 23.49 -2.26
C VAL A 210 -8.24 24.91 -1.84
N TYR A 211 -7.40 25.89 -2.18
CA TYR A 211 -7.65 27.30 -1.86
C TYR A 211 -8.94 27.82 -2.48
N PHE A 212 -9.18 27.49 -3.76
CA PHE A 212 -10.42 27.92 -4.43
C PHE A 212 -11.66 27.37 -3.72
N TYR A 213 -11.77 26.04 -3.57
CA TYR A 213 -12.97 25.42 -3.01
C TYR A 213 -13.13 25.72 -1.53
N LEU A 214 -12.05 25.97 -0.79
CA LEU A 214 -12.13 26.41 0.59
C LEU A 214 -12.68 27.84 0.70
N GLY A 215 -12.16 28.76 -0.13
CA GLY A 215 -12.68 30.12 -0.22
C GLY A 215 -14.14 30.15 -0.66
N ASP A 216 -14.49 29.40 -1.73
CA ASP A 216 -15.84 29.38 -2.26
C ASP A 216 -16.85 28.67 -1.31
N SER A 217 -16.37 27.69 -0.52
CA SER A 217 -17.18 27.08 0.56
C SER A 217 -17.50 28.10 1.66
N TYR A 218 -16.52 28.89 2.10
CA TYR A 218 -16.76 29.93 3.09
C TYR A 218 -17.69 31.01 2.53
N PHE A 219 -17.49 31.44 1.29
CA PHE A 219 -18.33 32.42 0.62
C PHE A 219 -19.78 31.97 0.56
N ASN A 220 -20.04 30.76 0.06
CA ASN A 220 -21.40 30.20 -0.03
C ASN A 220 -22.00 29.86 1.35
N TRP A 221 -21.16 29.66 2.38
CA TRP A 221 -21.60 29.49 3.77
C TRP A 221 -21.92 30.85 4.43
N GLN A 222 -22.01 31.95 3.65
CA GLN A 222 -22.26 33.32 4.16
C GLN A 222 -21.21 33.83 5.13
N LYS A 223 -19.96 33.38 4.99
CA LYS A 223 -18.79 33.77 5.77
C LYS A 223 -17.74 34.42 4.86
N ALA A 224 -18.17 35.43 4.12
CA ALA A 224 -17.35 36.08 3.09
C ALA A 224 -16.00 36.53 3.60
N ASP A 225 -15.95 37.12 4.80
CA ASP A 225 -14.68 37.57 5.43
C ASP A 225 -13.67 36.42 5.60
N GLN A 226 -14.15 35.22 5.90
CA GLN A 226 -13.30 34.04 6.04
C GLN A 226 -12.81 33.46 4.71
N SER A 227 -13.44 33.81 3.59
CA SER A 227 -13.03 33.36 2.26
C SER A 227 -11.87 34.18 1.68
N ILE A 228 -11.74 35.45 2.06
CA ILE A 228 -10.76 36.40 1.51
C ILE A 228 -9.33 35.86 1.56
N PRO A 229 -8.78 35.36 2.69
CA PRO A 229 -7.39 34.92 2.75
C PRO A 229 -7.10 33.76 1.79
N TYR A 230 -8.05 32.89 1.53
CA TYR A 230 -7.86 31.75 0.64
C TYR A 230 -7.88 32.16 -0.83
N PHE A 231 -8.81 33.02 -1.24
CA PHE A 231 -8.82 33.57 -2.60
C PHE A 231 -7.58 34.43 -2.87
N THR A 232 -7.18 35.27 -1.91
CA THR A 232 -5.96 36.07 -2.02
C THR A 232 -4.74 35.18 -2.21
N LYS A 233 -4.60 34.15 -1.38
CA LYS A 233 -3.48 33.21 -1.47
C LYS A 233 -3.47 32.47 -2.82
N LEU A 234 -4.62 32.06 -3.33
CA LEU A 234 -4.71 31.44 -4.66
C LEU A 234 -4.21 32.39 -5.76
N VAL A 235 -4.67 33.64 -5.77
CA VAL A 235 -4.27 34.63 -6.79
C VAL A 235 -2.79 34.97 -6.69
N THR A 236 -2.26 35.09 -5.48
CA THR A 236 -0.86 35.46 -5.23
C THR A 236 0.11 34.32 -5.54
N ASP A 237 -0.15 33.13 -5.00
CA ASP A 237 0.80 32.01 -5.05
C ASP A 237 0.62 31.15 -6.33
N TYR A 238 -0.58 31.19 -6.92
CA TYR A 238 -0.95 30.36 -8.09
C TYR A 238 -1.56 31.20 -9.23
N PRO A 239 -0.92 32.29 -9.70
CA PRO A 239 -1.49 33.20 -10.70
C PRO A 239 -1.75 32.53 -12.06
N LYS A 240 -1.07 31.41 -12.34
CA LYS A 240 -1.28 30.61 -13.57
C LYS A 240 -2.39 29.57 -13.44
N SER A 241 -3.01 29.41 -12.28
CA SER A 241 -4.13 28.49 -12.10
C SER A 241 -5.35 28.97 -12.90
N LYS A 242 -6.05 28.03 -13.53
CA LYS A 242 -7.35 28.29 -14.18
C LYS A 242 -8.41 28.81 -13.22
N LEU A 243 -8.18 28.68 -11.90
CA LEU A 243 -9.09 29.12 -10.85
C LEU A 243 -8.78 30.52 -10.35
N ALA A 244 -7.60 31.09 -10.67
CA ALA A 244 -7.19 32.44 -10.21
C ALA A 244 -8.19 33.52 -10.65
N ALA A 245 -8.58 33.55 -11.91
CA ALA A 245 -9.56 34.52 -12.42
C ALA A 245 -10.94 34.40 -11.71
N LYS A 246 -11.35 33.18 -11.33
CA LYS A 246 -12.59 32.98 -10.58
C LYS A 246 -12.47 33.51 -9.15
N ALA A 247 -11.31 33.29 -8.51
CA ALA A 247 -11.02 33.82 -7.18
C ALA A 247 -11.00 35.34 -7.16
N GLU A 248 -10.38 36.00 -8.16
CA GLU A 248 -10.42 37.46 -8.31
C GLU A 248 -11.85 37.98 -8.48
N ALA A 249 -12.69 37.29 -9.26
CA ALA A 249 -14.11 37.67 -9.42
C ALA A 249 -14.83 37.60 -8.05
N ARG A 250 -14.59 36.56 -7.24
CA ARG A 250 -15.16 36.45 -5.89
C ARG A 250 -14.66 37.55 -4.95
N LEU A 251 -13.37 37.89 -4.97
CA LEU A 251 -12.83 39.00 -4.18
C LEU A 251 -13.51 40.33 -4.54
N LYS A 252 -13.70 40.62 -5.85
CA LYS A 252 -14.41 41.82 -6.31
C LYS A 252 -15.90 41.84 -5.92
N GLU A 253 -16.54 40.67 -5.85
CA GLU A 253 -17.93 40.53 -5.38
C GLU A 253 -18.03 40.84 -3.88
N ILE A 254 -17.09 40.32 -3.08
CA ILE A 254 -17.02 40.57 -1.63
C ILE A 254 -16.80 42.06 -1.33
N ASP A 255 -15.87 42.69 -2.07
CA ASP A 255 -15.52 44.12 -1.88
C ASP A 255 -16.68 45.06 -2.20
N LYS A 256 -17.57 44.68 -3.15
CA LYS A 256 -18.76 45.44 -3.52
C LYS A 256 -19.96 45.23 -2.59
N ALA A 257 -19.93 44.17 -1.76
CA ALA A 257 -21.03 43.87 -0.86
C ALA A 257 -21.08 44.92 0.28
N PRO A 258 -22.27 45.47 0.61
CA PRO A 258 -22.37 46.37 1.77
C PRO A 258 -21.97 45.63 3.05
N PRO A 259 -21.31 46.33 4.01
CA PRO A 259 -20.84 45.70 5.23
C PRO A 259 -21.99 45.00 5.97
N VAL A 260 -21.80 43.70 6.25
CA VAL A 260 -22.77 42.91 7.00
C VAL A 260 -22.99 43.54 8.38
N LYS A 261 -24.17 44.11 8.62
CA LYS A 261 -24.54 44.61 9.94
C LYS A 261 -24.51 43.43 10.91
N THR A 262 -23.43 43.34 11.69
CA THR A 262 -23.37 42.42 12.83
C THR A 262 -24.51 42.78 13.79
N LYS A 263 -25.55 41.98 13.83
CA LYS A 263 -26.54 42.04 14.96
C LYS A 263 -25.76 41.70 16.22
N LYS A 264 -25.65 42.71 17.11
CA LYS A 264 -25.20 42.55 18.49
C LYS A 264 -26.15 41.64 19.25
#